data_8aa9b3172fddb8062eeeeea9c8050609
#
_entry.id   8aa9b3172fddb8062eeeeea9c8050609
#
_cell.length_a   1.000
_cell.length_b   1.000
_cell.length_c   1.000
_cell.angle_alpha   90.00
_cell.angle_beta   90.00
_cell.angle_gamma   90.00
#
_symmetry.space_group_name_H-M   'P 1'
#
loop_
_entity.id
_entity.type
_entity.pdbx_description
1 polymer ?
#
loop_
_entity_poly.entity_id
_entity_poly.type
_entity_poly.pdbx_seq_one_letter_code
_entity_poly.pdbx_strand_id
1 'polypeptide(L)'
;RLKAVLNEIEKSEGRIILFIDEIHTIVGAGKTEGSMDAGNLLKPKLARGELHCIGATTLDEYRQNIEKDKALERRFQKVLVDQHTVEDTISILRGLKQKFEIHHGVRITDNALIACATLSDRYISDRFLPDKAIDLMDEAASLVRMEIDSMPAELDEISRKIMQLEIEKQALSKEDDAASQARLANIEKELSNLKEKNDSMRLQWEQEKSEIGASKEIKQRIEDVKLQMEEAERDYNLDLLAKLKYGELPALEQQLKEAKEKLESASKSEYRLIKEEVDEPEIAEVVSKWTGIPVSKLVEAEREKLLRLGDVLHQRVVGQEEAVEAVTEAVIRARAGLKDYNR
;
A
#
# COMPACT_ATOMS: atom_id res chain seq x y z
N ARG A 1 -22.94 33.03 5.75
CA ARG A 1 -21.94 32.59 4.77
C ARG A 1 -22.58 31.82 3.60
N LEU A 2 -23.42 30.78 3.82
CA LEU A 2 -24.08 30.03 2.75
C LEU A 2 -24.92 30.91 1.80
N LYS A 3 -25.71 31.85 2.34
CA LYS A 3 -26.46 32.82 1.52
C LYS A 3 -25.57 33.64 0.57
N ALA A 4 -24.38 34.05 1.02
CA ALA A 4 -23.46 34.83 0.20
C ALA A 4 -22.94 33.99 -0.97
N VAL A 5 -22.54 32.74 -0.70
CA VAL A 5 -22.09 31.78 -1.74
C VAL A 5 -23.20 31.51 -2.75
N LEU A 6 -24.42 31.23 -2.27
CA LEU A 6 -25.55 30.97 -3.18
C LEU A 6 -25.92 32.18 -4.06
N ASN A 7 -25.79 33.42 -3.54
CA ASN A 7 -26.02 34.62 -4.32
C ASN A 7 -24.91 34.88 -5.35
N GLU A 8 -23.68 34.46 -5.08
CA GLU A 8 -22.57 34.54 -6.01
C GLU A 8 -22.73 33.53 -7.16
N ILE A 9 -23.15 32.29 -6.82
CA ILE A 9 -23.47 31.26 -7.83
C ILE A 9 -24.61 31.72 -8.74
N GLU A 10 -25.67 32.31 -8.18
CA GLU A 10 -26.80 32.83 -8.93
C GLU A 10 -26.35 33.91 -9.95
N LYS A 11 -25.46 34.84 -9.55
CA LYS A 11 -24.88 35.84 -10.42
C LYS A 11 -24.00 35.28 -11.56
N SER A 12 -23.53 34.06 -11.41
CA SER A 12 -22.69 33.39 -12.42
C SER A 12 -23.48 32.84 -13.62
N GLU A 13 -24.85 32.95 -13.60
CA GLU A 13 -25.72 32.48 -14.69
C GLU A 13 -25.46 31.04 -15.13
N GLY A 14 -25.28 30.13 -14.14
CA GLY A 14 -25.11 28.71 -14.39
C GLY A 14 -23.70 28.25 -14.74
N ARG A 15 -22.70 29.14 -14.72
CA ARG A 15 -21.30 28.80 -14.99
C ARG A 15 -20.61 28.08 -13.82
N ILE A 16 -21.21 28.09 -12.63
CA ILE A 16 -20.68 27.45 -11.44
C ILE A 16 -21.57 26.25 -11.09
N ILE A 17 -20.99 25.09 -10.92
CA ILE A 17 -21.62 23.88 -10.41
C ILE A 17 -21.23 23.74 -8.93
N LEU A 18 -22.21 23.68 -8.05
CA LEU A 18 -22.00 23.48 -6.62
C LEU A 18 -21.91 21.98 -6.33
N PHE A 19 -20.80 21.52 -5.77
CA PHE A 19 -20.70 20.17 -5.21
C PHE A 19 -20.93 20.23 -3.70
N ILE A 20 -21.82 19.36 -3.19
CA ILE A 20 -22.11 19.24 -1.76
C ILE A 20 -21.89 17.79 -1.36
N ASP A 21 -20.82 17.57 -0.58
CA ASP A 21 -20.59 16.30 0.04
C ASP A 21 -21.51 16.14 1.24
N GLU A 22 -21.91 14.90 1.54
CA GLU A 22 -22.86 14.57 2.61
C GLU A 22 -24.11 15.48 2.60
N ILE A 23 -24.74 15.64 1.45
CA ILE A 23 -25.90 16.55 1.27
C ILE A 23 -27.03 16.31 2.29
N HIS A 24 -27.12 15.10 2.84
CA HIS A 24 -28.08 14.75 3.88
C HIS A 24 -27.92 15.59 5.17
N THR A 25 -26.70 16.04 5.48
CA THR A 25 -26.43 16.89 6.64
C THR A 25 -27.08 18.26 6.52
N ILE A 26 -27.16 18.79 5.30
CA ILE A 26 -27.78 20.07 5.00
C ILE A 26 -29.32 19.96 5.03
N VAL A 27 -29.84 18.81 4.60
CA VAL A 27 -31.29 18.57 4.50
C VAL A 27 -31.89 18.17 5.85
N GLY A 28 -31.12 17.44 6.69
CA GLY A 28 -31.57 16.96 8.00
C GLY A 28 -31.44 17.99 9.15
N ALA A 29 -30.72 19.08 8.96
CA ALA A 29 -30.40 20.06 10.01
C ALA A 29 -31.59 20.90 10.49
N GLY A 30 -32.75 20.78 9.87
CA GLY A 30 -33.94 21.60 10.18
C GLY A 30 -34.81 21.16 11.38
N LYS A 31 -34.39 20.12 12.12
CA LYS A 31 -35.20 19.58 13.24
C LYS A 31 -34.87 20.18 14.60
N THR A 32 -33.87 21.02 14.72
CA THR A 32 -33.57 21.76 15.96
C THR A 32 -34.09 23.19 15.87
N GLU A 33 -34.92 23.59 16.84
CA GLU A 33 -35.46 24.94 16.95
C GLU A 33 -34.33 25.97 16.91
N GLY A 34 -34.37 26.85 15.89
CA GLY A 34 -33.46 27.99 15.74
C GLY A 34 -32.34 27.85 14.68
N SER A 35 -32.15 26.72 14.04
CA SER A 35 -31.20 26.61 12.91
C SER A 35 -31.93 26.91 11.60
N MET A 36 -31.42 27.86 10.84
CA MET A 36 -31.93 28.20 9.49
C MET A 36 -31.69 26.99 8.60
N ASP A 37 -32.77 26.26 8.26
CA ASP A 37 -32.71 25.06 7.42
C ASP A 37 -32.11 25.41 6.05
N ALA A 38 -30.86 25.01 5.87
CA ALA A 38 -30.13 25.24 4.62
C ALA A 38 -30.83 24.57 3.42
N GLY A 39 -31.57 23.48 3.66
CA GLY A 39 -32.41 22.83 2.67
C GLY A 39 -33.50 23.75 2.13
N ASN A 40 -34.12 24.57 2.99
CA ASN A 40 -35.13 25.54 2.58
C ASN A 40 -34.53 26.69 1.73
N LEU A 41 -33.23 26.97 1.79
CA LEU A 41 -32.59 27.94 0.94
C LEU A 41 -32.24 27.34 -0.44
N LEU A 42 -31.92 26.06 -0.52
CA LEU A 42 -31.56 25.37 -1.74
C LEU A 42 -32.79 25.03 -2.61
N LYS A 43 -33.91 24.57 -1.96
CA LYS A 43 -35.09 24.09 -2.66
C LYS A 43 -35.68 25.09 -3.69
N PRO A 44 -35.84 26.40 -3.38
CA PRO A 44 -36.37 27.36 -4.35
C PRO A 44 -35.44 27.59 -5.52
N LYS A 45 -34.13 27.65 -5.28
CA LYS A 45 -33.13 27.91 -6.33
C LYS A 45 -32.94 26.69 -7.26
N LEU A 46 -32.99 25.49 -6.72
CA LEU A 46 -33.03 24.25 -7.52
C LEU A 46 -34.29 24.15 -8.36
N ALA A 47 -35.43 24.61 -7.82
CA ALA A 47 -36.72 24.58 -8.51
C ALA A 47 -36.76 25.52 -9.73
N ARG A 48 -36.05 26.65 -9.64
CA ARG A 48 -36.03 27.66 -10.71
C ARG A 48 -34.90 27.41 -11.70
N GLY A 49 -34.05 26.38 -11.48
CA GLY A 49 -32.88 26.12 -12.32
C GLY A 49 -31.73 27.13 -12.16
N GLU A 50 -31.80 27.96 -11.10
CA GLU A 50 -30.78 28.98 -10.79
C GLU A 50 -29.52 28.37 -10.14
N LEU A 51 -29.62 27.12 -9.70
CA LEU A 51 -28.54 26.40 -9.04
C LEU A 51 -28.32 25.04 -9.68
N HIS A 52 -27.13 24.86 -10.29
CA HIS A 52 -26.65 23.55 -10.67
C HIS A 52 -25.88 22.92 -9.52
N CYS A 53 -26.35 21.76 -9.03
CA CYS A 53 -25.82 21.14 -7.84
C CYS A 53 -25.61 19.65 -8.04
N ILE A 54 -24.48 19.15 -7.58
CA ILE A 54 -24.17 17.73 -7.44
C ILE A 54 -24.10 17.44 -5.93
N GLY A 55 -24.92 16.53 -5.44
CA GLY A 55 -24.91 16.12 -4.04
C GLY A 55 -24.43 14.68 -3.92
N ALA A 56 -23.48 14.41 -3.04
CA ALA A 56 -23.06 13.08 -2.67
C ALA A 56 -23.63 12.65 -1.32
N THR A 57 -24.02 11.38 -1.17
CA THR A 57 -24.52 10.81 0.07
C THR A 57 -24.49 9.29 0.01
N THR A 58 -24.63 8.61 1.14
CA THR A 58 -24.78 7.15 1.19
C THR A 58 -26.20 6.73 0.83
N LEU A 59 -26.41 5.45 0.45
CA LEU A 59 -27.73 4.92 0.12
C LEU A 59 -28.69 4.98 1.31
N ASP A 60 -28.19 4.72 2.51
CA ASP A 60 -29.03 4.72 3.72
C ASP A 60 -29.43 6.13 4.11
N GLU A 61 -28.51 7.08 4.08
CA GLU A 61 -28.79 8.49 4.33
C GLU A 61 -29.69 9.10 3.25
N TYR A 62 -29.55 8.67 1.99
CA TYR A 62 -30.45 9.05 0.92
C TYR A 62 -31.89 8.63 1.25
N ARG A 63 -32.11 7.34 1.60
CA ARG A 63 -33.44 6.82 1.97
C ARG A 63 -34.02 7.51 3.17
N GLN A 64 -33.21 7.84 4.18
CA GLN A 64 -33.65 8.46 5.41
C GLN A 64 -33.99 9.95 5.27
N ASN A 65 -33.22 10.70 4.50
CA ASN A 65 -33.27 12.16 4.50
C ASN A 65 -33.75 12.76 3.19
N ILE A 66 -33.31 12.22 2.02
CA ILE A 66 -33.64 12.81 0.71
C ILE A 66 -34.91 12.23 0.12
N GLU A 67 -35.09 10.91 0.14
CA GLU A 67 -36.25 10.23 -0.45
C GLU A 67 -37.56 10.60 0.27
N LYS A 68 -37.53 10.87 1.57
CA LYS A 68 -38.66 11.32 2.36
C LYS A 68 -39.09 12.77 2.03
N ASP A 69 -38.19 13.56 1.51
CA ASP A 69 -38.47 14.93 1.07
C ASP A 69 -38.78 14.95 -0.45
N LYS A 70 -40.07 14.77 -0.77
CA LYS A 70 -40.57 14.76 -2.16
C LYS A 70 -40.20 16.01 -2.96
N ALA A 71 -39.87 17.10 -2.31
CA ALA A 71 -39.47 18.32 -2.97
C ALA A 71 -38.03 18.28 -3.44
N LEU A 72 -37.13 17.60 -2.73
CA LEU A 72 -35.78 17.36 -3.11
C LEU A 72 -35.65 16.18 -4.07
N GLU A 73 -36.33 15.08 -3.81
CA GLU A 73 -36.32 13.90 -4.66
C GLU A 73 -36.61 14.22 -6.14
N ARG A 74 -37.59 15.12 -6.38
CA ARG A 74 -37.95 15.50 -7.76
C ARG A 74 -36.98 16.47 -8.43
N ARG A 75 -35.96 16.96 -7.71
CA ARG A 75 -35.00 17.94 -8.22
C ARG A 75 -33.61 17.41 -8.43
N PHE A 76 -33.36 16.19 -7.96
CA PHE A 76 -32.10 15.49 -8.14
C PHE A 76 -32.31 14.22 -8.98
N GLN A 77 -31.51 14.06 -10.03
CA GLN A 77 -31.40 12.82 -10.73
C GLN A 77 -30.49 11.89 -9.93
N LYS A 78 -30.95 10.68 -9.61
CA LYS A 78 -30.16 9.67 -8.94
C LYS A 78 -29.09 9.12 -9.88
N VAL A 79 -27.85 9.10 -9.44
CA VAL A 79 -26.75 8.42 -10.09
C VAL A 79 -26.15 7.47 -9.07
N LEU A 80 -26.31 6.17 -9.29
CA LEU A 80 -25.73 5.16 -8.43
C LEU A 80 -24.25 5.01 -8.80
N VAL A 81 -23.39 5.08 -7.80
CA VAL A 81 -21.95 4.84 -7.93
C VAL A 81 -21.65 3.54 -7.17
N ASP A 82 -21.44 2.48 -7.92
CA ASP A 82 -21.07 1.18 -7.36
C ASP A 82 -19.57 1.12 -7.05
N GLN A 83 -19.17 0.15 -6.22
CA GLN A 83 -17.77 -0.12 -5.98
C GLN A 83 -17.10 -0.62 -7.28
N HIS A 84 -15.80 -0.37 -7.36
CA HIS A 84 -15.00 -0.85 -8.49
C HIS A 84 -14.88 -2.37 -8.48
N THR A 85 -14.67 -2.94 -9.68
CA THR A 85 -14.32 -4.36 -9.81
C THR A 85 -12.89 -4.61 -9.33
N VAL A 86 -12.55 -5.88 -9.11
CA VAL A 86 -11.17 -6.27 -8.75
C VAL A 86 -10.19 -5.86 -9.86
N GLU A 87 -10.56 -6.04 -11.13
CA GLU A 87 -9.76 -5.68 -12.29
C GLU A 87 -9.51 -4.16 -12.40
N ASP A 88 -10.57 -3.36 -12.19
CA ASP A 88 -10.45 -1.91 -12.17
C ASP A 88 -9.56 -1.45 -11.00
N THR A 89 -9.73 -2.09 -9.85
CA THR A 89 -8.92 -1.81 -8.66
C THR A 89 -7.43 -2.10 -8.90
N ILE A 90 -7.09 -3.24 -9.53
CA ILE A 90 -5.69 -3.55 -9.90
C ILE A 90 -5.12 -2.46 -10.81
N SER A 91 -5.91 -1.97 -11.77
CA SER A 91 -5.48 -0.90 -12.68
C SER A 91 -5.23 0.42 -11.92
N ILE A 92 -6.09 0.76 -10.97
CA ILE A 92 -5.92 1.92 -10.09
C ILE A 92 -4.66 1.78 -9.23
N LEU A 93 -4.46 0.63 -8.59
CA LEU A 93 -3.28 0.36 -7.77
C LEU A 93 -1.97 0.47 -8.57
N ARG A 94 -1.96 -0.03 -9.83
CA ARG A 94 -0.81 0.13 -10.74
C ARG A 94 -0.52 1.60 -11.03
N GLY A 95 -1.55 2.43 -11.19
CA GLY A 95 -1.41 3.88 -11.35
C GLY A 95 -0.87 4.59 -10.10
N LEU A 96 -1.20 4.10 -8.91
CA LEU A 96 -0.75 4.65 -7.63
C LEU A 96 0.59 4.12 -7.16
N LYS A 97 1.00 2.94 -7.64
CA LYS A 97 2.19 2.20 -7.22
C LYS A 97 3.42 3.09 -7.03
N GLN A 98 3.79 3.87 -8.05
CA GLN A 98 4.99 4.68 -8.03
C GLN A 98 4.98 5.71 -6.88
N LYS A 99 3.84 6.31 -6.58
CA LYS A 99 3.69 7.28 -5.48
C LYS A 99 3.93 6.64 -4.13
N PHE A 100 3.34 5.45 -3.91
CA PHE A 100 3.53 4.71 -2.66
C PHE A 100 4.96 4.17 -2.52
N GLU A 101 5.57 3.68 -3.60
CA GLU A 101 6.98 3.25 -3.61
C GLU A 101 7.94 4.39 -3.22
N ILE A 102 7.68 5.61 -3.69
CA ILE A 102 8.48 6.80 -3.35
C ILE A 102 8.24 7.22 -1.91
N HIS A 103 6.97 7.25 -1.49
CA HIS A 103 6.59 7.68 -0.14
C HIS A 103 7.23 6.78 0.93
N HIS A 104 7.04 5.48 0.83
CA HIS A 104 7.57 4.54 1.81
C HIS A 104 9.06 4.19 1.56
N GLY A 105 9.54 4.33 0.34
CA GLY A 105 10.91 3.96 -0.04
C GLY A 105 11.10 2.44 -0.17
N VAL A 106 10.05 1.74 -0.55
CA VAL A 106 10.00 0.29 -0.77
C VAL A 106 9.66 -0.01 -2.22
N ARG A 107 9.83 -1.26 -2.65
CA ARG A 107 9.38 -1.74 -3.94
C ARG A 107 8.11 -2.56 -3.76
N ILE A 108 7.09 -2.31 -4.58
CA ILE A 108 5.84 -3.06 -4.54
C ILE A 108 5.77 -3.93 -5.81
N THR A 109 5.61 -5.24 -5.65
CA THR A 109 5.51 -6.15 -6.81
C THR A 109 4.11 -6.10 -7.42
N ASP A 110 3.96 -6.53 -8.68
CA ASP A 110 2.65 -6.61 -9.32
C ASP A 110 1.76 -7.68 -8.64
N ASN A 111 2.39 -8.76 -8.14
CA ASN A 111 1.69 -9.79 -7.36
C ASN A 111 1.10 -9.23 -6.06
N ALA A 112 1.80 -8.31 -5.40
CA ALA A 112 1.27 -7.63 -4.22
C ALA A 112 0.03 -6.79 -4.57
N LEU A 113 0.02 -6.08 -5.70
CA LEU A 113 -1.15 -5.30 -6.13
C LEU A 113 -2.36 -6.18 -6.42
N ILE A 114 -2.13 -7.31 -7.09
CA ILE A 114 -3.17 -8.31 -7.34
C ILE A 114 -3.68 -8.88 -6.01
N ALA A 115 -2.78 -9.20 -5.09
CA ALA A 115 -3.13 -9.68 -3.75
C ALA A 115 -3.93 -8.64 -2.96
N CYS A 116 -3.55 -7.35 -2.99
CA CYS A 116 -4.30 -6.27 -2.35
C CYS A 116 -5.76 -6.23 -2.82
N ALA A 117 -5.99 -6.28 -4.14
CA ALA A 117 -7.33 -6.24 -4.68
C ALA A 117 -8.13 -7.52 -4.36
N THR A 118 -7.53 -8.69 -4.55
CA THR A 118 -8.23 -9.98 -4.40
C THR A 118 -8.47 -10.35 -2.93
N LEU A 119 -7.47 -10.18 -2.06
CA LEU A 119 -7.60 -10.53 -0.65
C LEU A 119 -8.48 -9.52 0.10
N SER A 120 -8.38 -8.21 -0.22
CA SER A 120 -9.27 -7.24 0.37
C SER A 120 -10.73 -7.48 -0.02
N ASP A 121 -11.00 -7.80 -1.29
CA ASP A 121 -12.35 -8.12 -1.74
C ASP A 121 -12.93 -9.35 -1.03
N ARG A 122 -12.11 -10.38 -0.85
CA ARG A 122 -12.52 -11.67 -0.26
C ARG A 122 -12.69 -11.64 1.26
N TYR A 123 -11.82 -10.93 1.99
CA TYR A 123 -11.72 -11.04 3.45
C TYR A 123 -12.11 -9.77 4.21
N ILE A 124 -12.17 -8.61 3.55
CA ILE A 124 -12.55 -7.33 4.17
C ILE A 124 -13.93 -6.92 3.66
N SER A 125 -14.95 -7.09 4.50
CA SER A 125 -16.36 -6.86 4.15
C SER A 125 -16.90 -5.49 4.59
N ASP A 126 -16.22 -4.79 5.49
CA ASP A 126 -16.65 -3.54 6.11
C ASP A 126 -16.27 -2.28 5.31
N ARG A 127 -15.52 -2.46 4.21
CA ARG A 127 -15.06 -1.39 3.32
C ARG A 127 -15.23 -1.78 1.86
N PHE A 128 -15.20 -0.79 0.97
CA PHE A 128 -15.42 -0.96 -0.47
C PHE A 128 -14.13 -0.83 -1.27
N LEU A 129 -14.11 -1.44 -2.45
CA LEU A 129 -13.06 -1.22 -3.44
C LEU A 129 -13.27 0.16 -4.11
N PRO A 130 -12.19 0.92 -4.41
CA PRO A 130 -10.77 0.52 -4.32
C PRO A 130 -10.14 0.80 -2.95
N ASP A 131 -10.77 1.54 -2.06
CA ASP A 131 -10.19 2.12 -0.85
C ASP A 131 -9.55 1.05 0.05
N LYS A 132 -10.26 -0.04 0.34
CA LYS A 132 -9.72 -1.14 1.16
C LYS A 132 -8.45 -1.78 0.58
N ALA A 133 -8.29 -1.79 -0.74
CA ALA A 133 -7.10 -2.31 -1.39
C ALA A 133 -5.94 -1.31 -1.37
N ILE A 134 -6.25 -0.01 -1.46
CA ILE A 134 -5.27 1.08 -1.33
C ILE A 134 -4.74 1.13 0.10
N ASP A 135 -5.63 1.09 1.10
CA ASP A 135 -5.25 1.06 2.52
C ASP A 135 -4.37 -0.15 2.84
N LEU A 136 -4.69 -1.32 2.26
CA LEU A 136 -3.93 -2.55 2.44
C LEU A 136 -2.52 -2.44 1.83
N MET A 137 -2.40 -1.82 0.66
CA MET A 137 -1.12 -1.56 0.03
C MET A 137 -0.27 -0.57 0.85
N ASP A 138 -0.89 0.48 1.39
CA ASP A 138 -0.24 1.48 2.22
C ASP A 138 0.29 0.89 3.52
N GLU A 139 -0.53 0.12 4.23
CA GLU A 139 -0.15 -0.54 5.48
C GLU A 139 0.97 -1.56 5.27
N ALA A 140 0.90 -2.39 4.22
CA ALA A 140 1.95 -3.35 3.91
C ALA A 140 3.27 -2.66 3.56
N ALA A 141 3.22 -1.57 2.78
CA ALA A 141 4.41 -0.77 2.47
C ALA A 141 4.99 -0.11 3.73
N SER A 142 4.13 0.34 4.64
CA SER A 142 4.54 0.91 5.94
C SER A 142 5.20 -0.14 6.84
N LEU A 143 4.69 -1.37 6.88
CA LEU A 143 5.29 -2.47 7.65
C LEU A 143 6.68 -2.81 7.14
N VAL A 144 6.84 -3.02 5.83
CA VAL A 144 8.15 -3.30 5.23
C VAL A 144 9.12 -2.14 5.49
N ARG A 145 8.65 -0.89 5.40
CA ARG A 145 9.45 0.27 5.76
C ARG A 145 9.90 0.24 7.21
N MET A 146 9.01 -0.13 8.14
CA MET A 146 9.34 -0.27 9.56
C MET A 146 10.39 -1.37 9.78
N GLU A 147 10.30 -2.48 9.04
CA GLU A 147 11.29 -3.56 9.09
C GLU A 147 12.67 -3.10 8.58
N ILE A 148 12.73 -2.31 7.49
CA ILE A 148 13.98 -1.70 6.99
C ILE A 148 14.62 -0.80 8.05
N ASP A 149 13.83 -0.01 8.76
CA ASP A 149 14.31 0.90 9.79
C ASP A 149 14.67 0.21 11.11
N SER A 150 14.13 -0.97 11.34
CA SER A 150 14.35 -1.77 12.55
C SER A 150 15.59 -2.65 12.42
N MET A 151 16.17 -3.01 13.57
CA MET A 151 17.27 -3.98 13.62
C MET A 151 16.75 -5.37 13.21
N PRO A 152 17.42 -6.08 12.29
CA PRO A 152 17.05 -7.45 11.92
C PRO A 152 16.97 -8.38 13.13
N ALA A 153 16.00 -9.29 13.12
CA ALA A 153 15.76 -10.19 14.25
C ALA A 153 16.99 -11.05 14.61
N GLU A 154 17.75 -11.49 13.60
CA GLU A 154 18.98 -12.26 13.82
C GLU A 154 20.07 -11.45 14.53
N LEU A 155 20.19 -10.17 14.19
CA LEU A 155 21.15 -9.26 14.82
C LEU A 155 20.76 -8.91 16.26
N ASP A 156 19.45 -8.72 16.52
CA ASP A 156 18.92 -8.50 17.86
C ASP A 156 19.12 -9.74 18.76
N GLU A 157 18.90 -10.95 18.24
CA GLU A 157 19.12 -12.21 18.96
C GLU A 157 20.59 -12.37 19.36
N ILE A 158 21.53 -12.13 18.43
CA ILE A 158 22.96 -12.18 18.71
C ILE A 158 23.34 -11.13 19.76
N SER A 159 22.82 -9.91 19.63
CA SER A 159 23.09 -8.83 20.58
C SER A 159 22.59 -9.14 21.98
N ARG A 160 21.39 -9.73 22.11
CA ARG A 160 20.85 -10.20 23.40
C ARG A 160 21.70 -11.32 24.00
N LYS A 161 22.17 -12.26 23.17
CA LYS A 161 23.02 -13.37 23.63
C LYS A 161 24.38 -12.85 24.12
N ILE A 162 24.98 -11.88 23.42
CA ILE A 162 26.20 -11.20 23.85
C ILE A 162 25.99 -10.55 25.23
N MET A 163 24.90 -9.78 25.40
CA MET A 163 24.58 -9.14 26.67
C MET A 163 24.41 -10.17 27.81
N GLN A 164 23.72 -11.27 27.55
CA GLN A 164 23.54 -12.33 28.52
C GLN A 164 24.85 -12.96 28.95
N LEU A 165 25.74 -13.26 28.00
CA LEU A 165 27.05 -13.83 28.28
C LEU A 165 27.99 -12.81 28.98
N GLU A 166 27.87 -11.52 28.69
CA GLU A 166 28.63 -10.48 29.42
C GLU A 166 28.20 -10.40 30.88
N ILE A 167 26.90 -10.51 31.18
CA ILE A 167 26.37 -10.55 32.55
C ILE A 167 26.91 -11.81 33.27
N GLU A 168 26.84 -12.99 32.60
CA GLU A 168 27.38 -14.24 33.14
C GLU A 168 28.89 -14.13 33.41
N LYS A 169 29.65 -13.57 32.47
CA LYS A 169 31.08 -13.30 32.64
C LYS A 169 31.37 -12.43 33.87
N GLN A 170 30.60 -11.33 34.05
CA GLN A 170 30.76 -10.46 35.22
C GLN A 170 30.45 -11.17 36.57
N ALA A 171 29.49 -12.09 36.56
CA ALA A 171 29.15 -12.86 37.74
C ALA A 171 30.29 -13.83 38.11
N LEU A 172 30.72 -14.64 37.12
CA LEU A 172 31.75 -15.66 37.29
C LEU A 172 33.16 -15.07 37.56
N SER A 173 33.44 -13.86 37.11
CA SER A 173 34.72 -13.20 37.39
C SER A 173 34.97 -12.89 38.86
N LYS A 174 33.95 -13.01 39.72
CA LYS A 174 34.03 -12.82 41.19
C LYS A 174 34.22 -14.13 41.93
N GLU A 175 34.21 -15.25 41.26
CA GLU A 175 34.34 -16.57 41.82
C GLU A 175 35.72 -17.19 41.49
N ASP A 176 36.41 -17.76 42.48
CA ASP A 176 37.77 -18.26 42.33
C ASP A 176 37.86 -19.80 42.15
N ASP A 177 36.74 -20.49 42.00
CA ASP A 177 36.71 -21.93 41.84
C ASP A 177 37.07 -22.39 40.37
N ALA A 178 37.69 -23.58 40.27
CA ALA A 178 38.19 -24.12 39.03
C ALA A 178 37.09 -24.32 37.96
N ALA A 179 35.83 -24.59 38.37
CA ALA A 179 34.71 -24.78 37.46
C ALA A 179 34.30 -23.42 36.84
N SER A 180 34.24 -22.36 37.64
CA SER A 180 33.93 -21.00 37.20
C SER A 180 35.01 -20.46 36.24
N GLN A 181 36.31 -20.75 36.51
CA GLN A 181 37.39 -20.38 35.59
C GLN A 181 37.33 -21.09 34.24
N ALA A 182 37.01 -22.40 34.23
CA ALA A 182 36.83 -23.16 33.00
C ALA A 182 35.63 -22.62 32.18
N ARG A 183 34.53 -22.30 32.87
CA ARG A 183 33.33 -21.69 32.24
C ARG A 183 33.65 -20.30 31.66
N LEU A 184 34.40 -19.46 32.38
CA LEU A 184 34.86 -18.15 31.98
C LEU A 184 35.65 -18.22 30.66
N ALA A 185 36.62 -19.15 30.55
CA ALA A 185 37.39 -19.31 29.32
C ALA A 185 36.53 -19.71 28.11
N ASN A 186 35.47 -20.52 28.31
CA ASN A 186 34.53 -20.88 27.28
C ASN A 186 33.67 -19.68 26.86
N ILE A 187 33.14 -18.91 27.81
CA ILE A 187 32.35 -17.70 27.59
C ILE A 187 33.19 -16.67 26.80
N GLU A 188 34.44 -16.47 27.14
CA GLU A 188 35.32 -15.53 26.41
C GLU A 188 35.51 -15.87 24.94
N LYS A 189 35.65 -17.17 24.62
CA LYS A 189 35.71 -17.64 23.24
C LYS A 189 34.38 -17.43 22.51
N GLU A 190 33.25 -17.78 23.16
CA GLU A 190 31.92 -17.62 22.60
C GLU A 190 31.61 -16.14 22.36
N LEU A 191 31.94 -15.26 23.34
CA LEU A 191 31.81 -13.80 23.19
C LEU A 191 32.64 -13.24 22.04
N SER A 192 33.91 -13.69 21.88
CA SER A 192 34.74 -13.22 20.77
C SER A 192 34.13 -13.57 19.42
N ASN A 193 33.66 -14.82 19.24
CA ASN A 193 33.03 -15.25 17.99
C ASN A 193 31.69 -14.53 17.71
N LEU A 194 30.87 -14.35 18.75
CA LEU A 194 29.59 -13.67 18.63
C LEU A 194 29.76 -12.18 18.35
N LYS A 195 30.74 -11.52 18.96
CA LYS A 195 31.06 -10.10 18.69
C LYS A 195 31.55 -9.90 17.27
N GLU A 196 32.46 -10.75 16.77
CA GLU A 196 32.92 -10.68 15.39
C GLU A 196 31.75 -10.86 14.40
N LYS A 197 30.87 -11.83 14.66
CA LYS A 197 29.67 -12.04 13.84
C LYS A 197 28.71 -10.86 13.92
N ASN A 198 28.46 -10.33 15.12
CA ASN A 198 27.61 -9.17 15.33
C ASN A 198 28.13 -7.93 14.60
N ASP A 199 29.43 -7.65 14.69
CA ASP A 199 30.04 -6.50 14.06
C ASP A 199 30.00 -6.61 12.52
N SER A 200 30.26 -7.81 11.96
CA SER A 200 30.14 -8.03 10.52
C SER A 200 28.70 -7.86 10.01
N MET A 201 27.73 -8.43 10.70
CA MET A 201 26.32 -8.31 10.33
C MET A 201 25.80 -6.87 10.50
N ARG A 202 26.27 -6.17 11.52
CA ARG A 202 25.91 -4.76 11.76
C ARG A 202 26.43 -3.85 10.65
N LEU A 203 27.67 -4.03 10.23
CA LEU A 203 28.25 -3.29 9.10
C LEU A 203 27.49 -3.56 7.81
N GLN A 204 27.13 -4.81 7.56
CA GLN A 204 26.32 -5.18 6.39
C GLN A 204 24.96 -4.51 6.45
N TRP A 205 24.25 -4.58 7.59
CA TRP A 205 22.95 -3.95 7.78
C TRP A 205 22.99 -2.43 7.58
N GLU A 206 23.99 -1.75 8.18
CA GLU A 206 24.18 -0.30 8.03
C GLU A 206 24.46 0.09 6.57
N GLN A 207 25.22 -0.73 5.85
CA GLN A 207 25.49 -0.53 4.42
C GLN A 207 24.22 -0.71 3.58
N GLU A 208 23.48 -1.83 3.73
CA GLU A 208 22.23 -2.09 3.03
C GLU A 208 21.20 -0.97 3.28
N LYS A 209 21.05 -0.53 4.54
CA LYS A 209 20.17 0.58 4.92
C LYS A 209 20.57 1.91 4.26
N SER A 210 21.85 2.20 4.18
CA SER A 210 22.38 3.41 3.54
C SER A 210 22.11 3.39 2.02
N GLU A 211 22.30 2.25 1.35
CA GLU A 211 22.03 2.09 -0.07
C GLU A 211 20.56 2.25 -0.43
N ILE A 212 19.65 1.67 0.39
CA ILE A 212 18.20 1.84 0.25
C ILE A 212 17.81 3.32 0.46
N GLY A 213 18.38 3.98 1.48
CA GLY A 213 18.16 5.40 1.75
C GLY A 213 18.56 6.30 0.58
N ALA A 214 19.75 6.08 0.01
CA ALA A 214 20.24 6.83 -1.14
C ALA A 214 19.33 6.66 -2.38
N SER A 215 18.87 5.43 -2.65
CA SER A 215 17.94 5.17 -3.74
C SER A 215 16.59 5.88 -3.54
N LYS A 216 16.08 5.93 -2.31
CA LYS A 216 14.85 6.67 -1.97
C LYS A 216 15.00 8.17 -2.22
N GLU A 217 16.10 8.78 -1.77
CA GLU A 217 16.35 10.22 -1.98
C GLU A 217 16.41 10.58 -3.47
N ILE A 218 17.06 9.75 -4.29
CA ILE A 218 17.11 9.98 -5.74
C ILE A 218 15.70 9.88 -6.35
N LYS A 219 14.90 8.88 -5.99
CA LYS A 219 13.52 8.74 -6.48
C LYS A 219 12.66 9.93 -6.11
N GLN A 220 12.77 10.42 -4.86
CA GLN A 220 12.05 11.60 -4.39
C GLN A 220 12.44 12.85 -5.17
N ARG A 221 13.73 13.02 -5.44
CA ARG A 221 14.23 14.15 -6.21
C ARG A 221 13.77 14.13 -7.66
N ILE A 222 13.65 12.94 -8.26
CA ILE A 222 13.05 12.77 -9.60
C ILE A 222 11.59 13.23 -9.61
N GLU A 223 10.82 12.90 -8.58
CA GLU A 223 9.41 13.31 -8.49
C GLU A 223 9.28 14.82 -8.28
N ASP A 224 10.10 15.41 -7.43
CA ASP A 224 10.14 16.87 -7.23
C ASP A 224 10.47 17.60 -8.53
N VAL A 225 11.43 17.09 -9.32
CA VAL A 225 11.77 17.65 -10.62
C VAL A 225 10.62 17.52 -11.61
N LYS A 226 9.88 16.40 -11.61
CA LYS A 226 8.67 16.24 -12.46
C LYS A 226 7.57 17.22 -12.09
N LEU A 227 7.32 17.44 -10.80
CA LEU A 227 6.35 18.45 -10.33
C LEU A 227 6.77 19.85 -10.76
N GLN A 228 8.05 20.21 -10.62
CA GLN A 228 8.57 21.50 -11.10
C GLN A 228 8.44 21.64 -12.63
N MET A 229 8.60 20.55 -13.38
CA MET A 229 8.36 20.56 -14.82
C MET A 229 6.89 20.85 -15.16
N GLU A 230 5.94 20.23 -14.46
CA GLU A 230 4.50 20.49 -14.62
C GLU A 230 4.14 21.94 -14.27
N GLU A 231 4.71 22.50 -13.22
CA GLU A 231 4.54 23.92 -12.85
C GLU A 231 5.13 24.84 -13.91
N ALA A 232 6.36 24.57 -14.36
CA ALA A 232 7.01 25.35 -15.41
C ALA A 232 6.24 25.31 -16.75
N GLU A 233 5.60 24.19 -17.07
CA GLU A 233 4.74 24.04 -18.25
C GLU A 233 3.45 24.86 -18.12
N ARG A 234 2.81 24.87 -16.96
CA ARG A 234 1.62 25.71 -16.67
C ARG A 234 1.95 27.20 -16.75
N ASP A 235 3.12 27.59 -16.26
CA ASP A 235 3.57 28.98 -16.24
C ASP A 235 4.22 29.42 -17.56
N TYR A 236 4.26 28.54 -18.58
CA TYR A 236 4.93 28.75 -19.87
C TYR A 236 6.41 29.14 -19.76
N ASN A 237 7.09 28.67 -18.68
CA ASN A 237 8.52 28.89 -18.46
C ASN A 237 9.35 27.84 -19.19
N LEU A 238 9.49 27.99 -20.50
CA LEU A 238 10.14 27.03 -21.39
C LEU A 238 11.65 26.84 -21.08
N ASP A 239 12.33 27.89 -20.60
CA ASP A 239 13.75 27.84 -20.25
C ASP A 239 13.99 26.93 -19.02
N LEU A 240 13.15 27.06 -18.00
CA LEU A 240 13.21 26.20 -16.82
C LEU A 240 12.84 24.76 -17.20
N LEU A 241 11.76 24.58 -17.97
CA LEU A 241 11.31 23.29 -18.45
C LEU A 241 12.42 22.55 -19.23
N ALA A 242 13.13 23.27 -20.12
CA ALA A 242 14.23 22.68 -20.90
C ALA A 242 15.41 22.27 -20.01
N LYS A 243 15.79 23.06 -19.00
CA LYS A 243 16.86 22.73 -18.06
C LYS A 243 16.52 21.48 -17.23
N LEU A 244 15.30 21.41 -16.71
CA LEU A 244 14.85 20.27 -15.92
C LEU A 244 14.75 18.99 -16.78
N LYS A 245 14.13 19.08 -17.95
CA LYS A 245 13.86 17.94 -18.85
C LYS A 245 15.10 17.35 -19.50
N TYR A 246 16.04 18.20 -19.92
CA TYR A 246 17.23 17.75 -20.68
C TYR A 246 18.50 17.78 -19.85
N GLY A 247 18.52 18.40 -18.68
CA GLY A 247 19.67 18.48 -17.78
C GLY A 247 19.50 17.62 -16.54
N GLU A 248 18.61 18.02 -15.62
CA GLU A 248 18.53 17.39 -14.29
C GLU A 248 17.87 16.00 -14.30
N LEU A 249 16.75 15.84 -15.01
CA LEU A 249 16.02 14.57 -15.02
C LEU A 249 16.87 13.40 -15.55
N PRO A 250 17.56 13.51 -16.72
CA PRO A 250 18.40 12.43 -17.22
C PRO A 250 19.58 12.09 -16.30
N ALA A 251 20.14 13.12 -15.64
CA ALA A 251 21.25 12.91 -14.69
C ALA A 251 20.79 12.12 -13.45
N LEU A 252 19.61 12.43 -12.92
CA LEU A 252 19.01 11.70 -11.78
C LEU A 252 18.58 10.28 -12.17
N GLU A 253 18.04 10.09 -13.37
CA GLU A 253 17.69 8.76 -13.89
C GLU A 253 18.93 7.88 -14.08
N GLN A 254 20.04 8.45 -14.52
CA GLN A 254 21.33 7.75 -14.63
C GLN A 254 21.83 7.36 -13.23
N GLN A 255 21.80 8.26 -12.25
CA GLN A 255 22.16 7.97 -10.86
C GLN A 255 21.28 6.86 -10.26
N LEU A 256 19.97 6.88 -10.53
CA LEU A 256 19.06 5.85 -10.07
C LEU A 256 19.38 4.49 -10.69
N LYS A 257 19.76 4.47 -11.97
CA LYS A 257 20.17 3.25 -12.68
C LYS A 257 21.43 2.66 -12.06
N GLU A 258 22.44 3.49 -11.82
CA GLU A 258 23.71 3.06 -11.19
C GLU A 258 23.46 2.55 -9.74
N ALA A 259 22.59 3.21 -8.98
CA ALA A 259 22.21 2.77 -7.64
C ALA A 259 21.51 1.39 -7.68
N LYS A 260 20.58 1.18 -8.64
CA LYS A 260 19.92 -0.12 -8.83
C LYS A 260 20.89 -1.22 -9.25
N GLU A 261 21.80 -0.96 -10.17
CA GLU A 261 22.82 -1.93 -10.60
C GLU A 261 23.74 -2.34 -9.45
N LYS A 262 24.09 -1.42 -8.55
CA LYS A 262 24.82 -1.72 -7.30
C LYS A 262 23.99 -2.60 -6.37
N LEU A 263 22.72 -2.27 -6.16
CA LEU A 263 21.79 -3.07 -5.36
C LEU A 263 21.60 -4.49 -5.94
N GLU A 264 21.44 -4.62 -7.25
CA GLU A 264 21.31 -5.92 -7.92
C GLU A 264 22.61 -6.74 -7.92
N SER A 265 23.75 -6.10 -8.02
CA SER A 265 25.05 -6.79 -7.92
C SER A 265 25.32 -7.29 -6.49
N ALA A 266 24.90 -6.52 -5.48
CA ALA A 266 24.94 -6.93 -4.07
C ALA A 266 23.89 -8.03 -3.75
N SER A 267 22.74 -8.05 -4.44
CA SER A 267 21.68 -9.06 -4.24
C SER A 267 22.04 -10.47 -4.76
N LYS A 268 23.10 -10.62 -5.52
CA LYS A 268 23.65 -11.94 -5.92
C LYS A 268 24.40 -12.66 -4.81
N SER A 269 24.70 -12.01 -3.68
CA SER A 269 25.16 -12.69 -2.47
C SER A 269 23.94 -13.24 -1.73
N GLU A 270 23.93 -14.51 -1.39
CA GLU A 270 22.82 -15.33 -0.88
C GLU A 270 22.18 -14.87 0.45
N TYR A 271 22.63 -13.78 1.05
CA TYR A 271 22.16 -13.32 2.37
C TYR A 271 21.96 -11.80 2.43
N ARG A 272 20.77 -11.34 2.07
CA ARG A 272 20.33 -10.00 2.43
C ARG A 272 19.65 -10.03 3.81
N LEU A 273 20.03 -9.07 4.66
CA LEU A 273 19.43 -8.88 6.00
C LEU A 273 18.12 -8.10 5.93
N ILE A 274 17.94 -7.27 4.90
CA ILE A 274 16.78 -6.37 4.74
C ILE A 274 15.97 -6.78 3.53
N LYS A 275 14.67 -7.00 3.72
CA LYS A 275 13.69 -7.15 2.64
C LYS A 275 13.13 -5.78 2.28
N GLU A 276 13.30 -5.34 1.04
CA GLU A 276 12.81 -4.05 0.54
C GLU A 276 11.58 -4.15 -0.36
N GLU A 277 11.08 -5.37 -0.59
CA GLU A 277 9.97 -5.64 -1.49
C GLU A 277 8.72 -6.05 -0.73
N VAL A 278 7.59 -5.46 -1.15
CA VAL A 278 6.26 -5.86 -0.71
C VAL A 278 5.73 -6.87 -1.71
N ASP A 279 5.50 -8.10 -1.25
CA ASP A 279 4.95 -9.21 -2.01
C ASP A 279 3.61 -9.70 -1.43
N GLU A 280 3.03 -10.73 -2.03
CA GLU A 280 1.80 -11.35 -1.58
C GLU A 280 1.81 -11.79 -0.09
N PRO A 281 2.91 -12.36 0.47
CA PRO A 281 2.96 -12.73 1.89
C PRO A 281 2.75 -11.58 2.85
N GLU A 282 3.36 -10.41 2.61
CA GLU A 282 3.19 -9.22 3.44
C GLU A 282 1.75 -8.73 3.42
N ILE A 283 1.13 -8.73 2.24
CA ILE A 283 -0.29 -8.39 2.09
C ILE A 283 -1.17 -9.37 2.88
N ALA A 284 -0.91 -10.67 2.76
CA ALA A 284 -1.65 -11.70 3.49
C ALA A 284 -1.47 -11.58 5.01
N GLU A 285 -0.29 -11.16 5.48
CA GLU A 285 -0.04 -10.90 6.90
C GLU A 285 -0.88 -9.73 7.41
N VAL A 286 -0.93 -8.61 6.68
CA VAL A 286 -1.75 -7.45 7.04
C VAL A 286 -3.23 -7.83 7.09
N VAL A 287 -3.74 -8.54 6.07
CA VAL A 287 -5.12 -9.02 6.06
C VAL A 287 -5.39 -9.91 7.27
N SER A 288 -4.45 -10.80 7.63
CA SER A 288 -4.58 -11.65 8.81
C SER A 288 -4.65 -10.86 10.10
N LYS A 289 -3.87 -9.78 10.23
CA LYS A 289 -3.91 -8.87 11.39
C LYS A 289 -5.25 -8.13 11.50
N TRP A 290 -5.77 -7.63 10.38
CA TRP A 290 -7.01 -6.86 10.37
C TRP A 290 -8.26 -7.70 10.61
N THR A 291 -8.29 -8.90 10.00
CA THR A 291 -9.49 -9.75 10.04
C THR A 291 -9.47 -10.79 11.15
N GLY A 292 -8.29 -11.08 11.72
CA GLY A 292 -8.09 -12.21 12.63
C GLY A 292 -8.12 -13.57 11.95
N ILE A 293 -8.22 -13.64 10.62
CA ILE A 293 -8.24 -14.88 9.83
C ILE A 293 -6.80 -15.20 9.42
N PRO A 294 -6.30 -16.43 9.59
CA PRO A 294 -4.92 -16.80 9.22
C PRO A 294 -4.76 -16.91 7.68
N VAL A 295 -4.93 -15.79 6.98
CA VAL A 295 -4.93 -15.70 5.50
C VAL A 295 -3.58 -16.14 4.92
N SER A 296 -2.47 -15.84 5.58
CA SER A 296 -1.13 -16.26 5.18
C SER A 296 -1.02 -17.78 5.02
N LYS A 297 -1.57 -18.54 5.97
CA LYS A 297 -1.63 -20.02 5.89
C LYS A 297 -2.58 -20.53 4.83
N LEU A 298 -3.66 -19.81 4.53
CA LEU A 298 -4.62 -20.18 3.50
C LEU A 298 -4.04 -19.96 2.09
N VAL A 299 -3.33 -18.87 1.88
CA VAL A 299 -2.62 -18.56 0.62
C VAL A 299 -1.55 -19.61 0.35
N GLU A 300 -0.75 -19.96 1.37
CA GLU A 300 0.26 -21.01 1.25
C GLU A 300 -0.37 -22.38 0.93
N ALA A 301 -1.45 -22.74 1.63
CA ALA A 301 -2.18 -23.98 1.36
C ALA A 301 -2.87 -23.98 -0.02
N GLU A 302 -3.36 -22.86 -0.52
CA GLU A 302 -3.91 -22.73 -1.88
C GLU A 302 -2.80 -22.89 -2.93
N ARG A 303 -1.64 -22.30 -2.71
CA ARG A 303 -0.46 -22.43 -3.59
C ARG A 303 0.02 -23.89 -3.68
N GLU A 304 0.15 -24.58 -2.55
CA GLU A 304 0.50 -25.99 -2.52
C GLU A 304 -0.54 -26.88 -3.23
N LYS A 305 -1.83 -26.58 -3.06
CA LYS A 305 -2.92 -27.28 -3.78
C LYS A 305 -2.86 -27.06 -5.27
N LEU A 306 -2.52 -25.86 -5.72
CA LEU A 306 -2.34 -25.56 -7.14
C LEU A 306 -1.15 -26.31 -7.74
N LEU A 307 -0.03 -26.39 -7.02
CA LEU A 307 1.14 -27.16 -7.46
C LEU A 307 0.85 -28.67 -7.55
N ARG A 308 -0.04 -29.19 -6.72
CA ARG A 308 -0.47 -30.60 -6.71
C ARG A 308 -1.74 -30.85 -7.53
N LEU A 309 -2.25 -29.84 -8.24
CA LEU A 309 -3.53 -29.95 -8.97
C LEU A 309 -3.48 -31.07 -10.01
N GLY A 310 -2.36 -31.22 -10.73
CA GLY A 310 -2.16 -32.32 -11.69
C GLY A 310 -2.31 -33.68 -11.03
N ASP A 311 -1.66 -33.91 -9.89
CA ASP A 311 -1.71 -35.17 -9.15
C ASP A 311 -3.14 -35.47 -8.66
N VAL A 312 -3.85 -34.45 -8.17
CA VAL A 312 -5.24 -34.58 -7.71
C VAL A 312 -6.19 -34.89 -8.86
N LEU A 313 -5.96 -34.32 -10.05
CA LEU A 313 -6.75 -34.62 -11.26
C LEU A 313 -6.48 -36.06 -11.74
N HIS A 314 -5.23 -36.51 -11.74
CA HIS A 314 -4.87 -37.87 -12.10
C HIS A 314 -5.46 -38.94 -11.18
N GLN A 315 -5.78 -38.63 -9.93
CA GLN A 315 -6.51 -39.56 -9.04
C GLN A 315 -7.96 -39.80 -9.46
N ARG A 316 -8.54 -38.87 -10.22
CA ARG A 316 -9.96 -38.94 -10.65
C ARG A 316 -10.12 -39.19 -12.14
N VAL A 317 -9.14 -38.86 -12.95
CA VAL A 317 -9.15 -39.02 -14.42
C VAL A 317 -8.12 -40.08 -14.79
N VAL A 318 -8.58 -41.17 -15.30
CA VAL A 318 -7.72 -42.29 -15.78
C VAL A 318 -7.37 -42.02 -17.24
N GLY A 319 -6.10 -41.89 -17.56
CA GLY A 319 -5.60 -41.50 -18.86
C GLY A 319 -5.75 -39.99 -19.13
N GLN A 320 -5.62 -39.55 -20.36
CA GLN A 320 -5.71 -38.17 -20.80
C GLN A 320 -4.65 -37.23 -20.17
N GLU A 321 -3.41 -37.69 -20.07
CA GLU A 321 -2.29 -36.96 -19.45
C GLU A 321 -2.11 -35.55 -20.04
N GLU A 322 -2.11 -35.42 -21.38
CA GLU A 322 -2.00 -34.13 -22.07
C GLU A 322 -3.15 -33.15 -21.72
N ALA A 323 -4.37 -33.68 -21.53
CA ALA A 323 -5.51 -32.84 -21.16
C ALA A 323 -5.42 -32.36 -19.71
N VAL A 324 -4.94 -33.21 -18.78
CA VAL A 324 -4.74 -32.87 -17.37
C VAL A 324 -3.61 -31.84 -17.24
N GLU A 325 -2.50 -31.99 -17.97
CA GLU A 325 -1.43 -30.99 -18.01
C GLU A 325 -1.92 -29.65 -18.54
N ALA A 326 -2.63 -29.64 -19.67
CA ALA A 326 -3.16 -28.42 -20.26
C ALA A 326 -4.13 -27.67 -19.35
N VAL A 327 -5.00 -28.39 -18.63
CA VAL A 327 -5.92 -27.80 -17.65
C VAL A 327 -5.17 -27.28 -16.44
N THR A 328 -4.20 -28.04 -15.92
CA THR A 328 -3.37 -27.62 -14.78
C THR A 328 -2.60 -26.36 -15.10
N GLU A 329 -1.93 -26.31 -16.26
CA GLU A 329 -1.22 -25.10 -16.70
C GLU A 329 -2.17 -23.92 -16.92
N ALA A 330 -3.35 -24.13 -17.51
CA ALA A 330 -4.32 -23.08 -17.71
C ALA A 330 -4.82 -22.48 -16.39
N VAL A 331 -5.05 -23.31 -15.38
CA VAL A 331 -5.47 -22.87 -14.03
C VAL A 331 -4.33 -22.14 -13.34
N ILE A 332 -3.10 -22.65 -13.41
CA ILE A 332 -1.92 -21.99 -12.82
C ILE A 332 -1.69 -20.62 -13.48
N ARG A 333 -1.73 -20.53 -14.82
CA ARG A 333 -1.60 -19.26 -15.55
C ARG A 333 -2.72 -18.27 -15.21
N ALA A 334 -3.97 -18.75 -15.10
CA ALA A 334 -5.11 -17.91 -14.72
C ALA A 334 -4.96 -17.34 -13.30
N ARG A 335 -4.42 -18.13 -12.36
CA ARG A 335 -4.17 -17.71 -10.99
C ARG A 335 -2.91 -16.85 -10.86
N ALA A 336 -1.94 -16.99 -11.75
CA ALA A 336 -0.76 -16.13 -11.85
C ALA A 336 -1.04 -14.77 -12.53
N GLY A 337 -2.31 -14.45 -12.85
CA GLY A 337 -2.66 -13.18 -13.50
C GLY A 337 -2.28 -13.11 -15.00
N LEU A 338 -1.81 -14.20 -15.60
CA LEU A 338 -1.40 -14.29 -17.00
C LEU A 338 -2.59 -14.67 -17.90
N LYS A 339 -3.76 -14.11 -17.66
CA LYS A 339 -4.96 -14.35 -18.46
C LYS A 339 -4.88 -13.57 -19.76
N ASP A 340 -4.94 -14.28 -20.89
CA ASP A 340 -5.16 -13.67 -22.20
C ASP A 340 -6.67 -13.41 -22.34
N TYR A 341 -7.07 -12.13 -22.27
CA TYR A 341 -8.50 -11.71 -22.31
C TYR A 341 -9.21 -11.95 -23.64
N ASN A 342 -8.49 -12.43 -24.66
CA ASN A 342 -9.01 -12.63 -26.01
C ASN A 342 -9.18 -14.13 -26.40
N ARG A 343 -9.15 -15.04 -25.44
CA ARG A 343 -9.40 -16.45 -25.67
C ARG A 343 -10.31 -17.08 -24.65
#